data_6452ea03d63706a00d1e31dc1d4489f5
#
_entry.id   6452ea03d63706a00d1e31dc1d4489f5
#
_cell.length_a   1.000
_cell.length_b   1.000
_cell.length_c   1.000
_cell.angle_alpha   90.00
_cell.angle_beta   90.00
_cell.angle_gamma   90.00
#
_symmetry.space_group_name_H-M   'P 1'
#
loop_
_entity.id
_entity.type
_entity.pdbx_description
1 polymer ?
#
loop_
_entity_poly.entity_id
_entity_poly.type
_entity_poly.pdbx_seq_one_letter_code
_entity_poly.pdbx_strand_id
1 'polypeptide(L)'
;MTAAGKWIQQWDPEDETFWKEGGEKIARRNLFFSVLSEHIGFSIWTLWSVLVLFMGPEYGLTPADKFMLTSMVTLVGAVVRVPYTFAVAIFGGRNWTIISAGLLLIPTIAAFAVMKPGTSFDTFLWVGLLAGVGGGNFASSMTNINAFFPLRKKGWALGLNAGGGNIGVPVIQLVALAVIGASGGPRVLLGIYIPLIVVAAVLAALYMDNLATVKNDTGAAKDAARDAHTWIMSFLYIGTFGSFIGYAFAFGQVLQVQFGRTPLQAAYLTFIGPLLGSLIRPLGGWLADKYGGAKISLYNYVAMAAATGGLVYASEQKSLPLFVTVFVALFVLSGLGNGSTFKMIPGIFQTKALAKGLEGEEAAAYGRRLSGASMGLIGAVGALGGVGINLAFRQSFLSNGSGTGAFVVFLAFYALCFAVTWAVYLRRPAATAEAEAAAETKPQLSYAEV
;
A
#
# COMPACT_ATOMS: atom_id res chain seq x y z
N MET A 1 2.46 16.52 -32.49
CA MET A 1 1.63 16.25 -31.32
C MET A 1 1.41 17.54 -30.54
N THR A 2 0.40 18.29 -30.89
CA THR A 2 0.05 19.55 -30.22
C THR A 2 -1.05 19.29 -29.23
N ALA A 3 -0.73 19.33 -27.95
CA ALA A 3 -1.69 19.10 -26.88
C ALA A 3 -2.45 20.40 -26.57
N ALA A 4 -3.64 20.57 -27.11
CA ALA A 4 -4.59 21.48 -26.50
C ALA A 4 -4.83 21.00 -25.05
N GLY A 5 -4.36 21.79 -24.06
CA GLY A 5 -4.54 21.48 -22.65
C GLY A 5 -3.80 20.23 -22.11
N LYS A 6 -2.68 19.84 -22.71
CA LYS A 6 -1.89 18.65 -22.34
C LYS A 6 -2.64 17.31 -22.44
N TRP A 7 -3.61 17.19 -23.33
CA TRP A 7 -4.27 15.95 -23.69
C TRP A 7 -3.60 15.28 -24.89
N ILE A 8 -3.10 14.06 -24.70
CA ILE A 8 -2.54 13.23 -25.77
C ILE A 8 -3.69 12.40 -26.34
N GLN A 9 -4.05 12.65 -27.60
CA GLN A 9 -5.19 12.02 -28.27
C GLN A 9 -4.89 10.61 -28.76
N GLN A 10 -3.64 10.36 -29.18
CA GLN A 10 -3.18 9.05 -29.66
C GLN A 10 -2.00 8.60 -28.82
N TRP A 11 -2.14 7.44 -28.21
CA TRP A 11 -1.10 6.83 -27.38
C TRP A 11 -1.09 5.34 -27.62
N ASP A 12 -0.03 4.86 -28.26
CA ASP A 12 0.22 3.44 -28.49
C ASP A 12 1.62 3.07 -27.97
N PRO A 13 1.73 2.65 -26.71
CA PRO A 13 3.02 2.30 -26.13
C PRO A 13 3.55 0.95 -26.64
N GLU A 14 2.72 0.11 -27.27
CA GLU A 14 3.14 -1.18 -27.83
C GLU A 14 3.84 -1.01 -29.18
N ASP A 15 3.56 0.04 -29.95
CA ASP A 15 4.30 0.41 -31.15
C ASP A 15 5.74 0.83 -30.79
N GLU A 16 6.70 0.02 -31.22
CA GLU A 16 8.12 0.25 -30.93
C GLU A 16 8.68 1.54 -31.55
N THR A 17 8.19 1.93 -32.72
CA THR A 17 8.62 3.16 -33.40
C THR A 17 8.15 4.36 -32.63
N PHE A 18 6.86 4.42 -32.31
CA PHE A 18 6.27 5.45 -31.47
C PHE A 18 6.98 5.56 -30.12
N TRP A 19 7.29 4.40 -29.50
CA TRP A 19 7.96 4.36 -28.21
C TRP A 19 9.37 4.96 -28.27
N LYS A 20 10.18 4.58 -29.29
CA LYS A 20 11.55 5.05 -29.45
C LYS A 20 11.63 6.52 -29.87
N GLU A 21 10.69 7.01 -30.67
CA GLU A 21 10.67 8.39 -31.18
C GLU A 21 10.27 9.45 -30.14
N GLY A 22 9.72 9.04 -28.99
CA GLY A 22 9.39 10.01 -27.92
C GLY A 22 8.44 9.50 -26.85
N GLY A 23 7.72 8.41 -27.09
CA GLY A 23 6.77 7.81 -26.13
C GLY A 23 7.43 7.50 -24.80
N GLU A 24 8.64 6.90 -24.81
CA GLU A 24 9.39 6.59 -23.61
C GLU A 24 9.72 7.83 -22.77
N LYS A 25 10.15 8.90 -23.38
CA LYS A 25 10.49 10.16 -22.68
C LYS A 25 9.26 10.76 -22.00
N ILE A 26 8.12 10.74 -22.66
CA ILE A 26 6.85 11.22 -22.10
C ILE A 26 6.40 10.33 -20.95
N ALA A 27 6.42 9.01 -21.13
CA ALA A 27 6.03 8.04 -20.10
C ALA A 27 6.92 8.14 -18.83
N ARG A 28 8.25 8.23 -19.01
CA ARG A 28 9.20 8.39 -17.89
C ARG A 28 9.00 9.71 -17.14
N ARG A 29 8.71 10.80 -17.86
CA ARG A 29 8.40 12.09 -17.24
C ARG A 29 7.12 11.99 -16.39
N ASN A 30 6.05 11.40 -16.94
CA ASN A 30 4.82 11.19 -16.20
C ASN A 30 5.02 10.28 -14.99
N LEU A 31 5.83 9.21 -15.10
CA LEU A 31 6.19 8.33 -13.99
C LEU A 31 6.90 9.11 -12.86
N PHE A 32 7.89 9.94 -13.20
CA PHE A 32 8.64 10.68 -12.19
C PHE A 32 7.74 11.61 -11.36
N PHE A 33 6.88 12.40 -12.00
CA PHE A 33 5.98 13.31 -11.29
C PHE A 33 4.81 12.58 -10.62
N SER A 34 4.40 11.43 -11.14
CA SER A 34 3.45 10.54 -10.48
C SER A 34 4.01 9.99 -9.17
N VAL A 35 5.25 9.50 -9.18
CA VAL A 35 5.98 9.04 -7.98
C VAL A 35 6.09 10.16 -6.95
N LEU A 36 6.46 11.37 -7.37
CA LEU A 36 6.57 12.52 -6.47
C LEU A 36 5.24 12.85 -5.79
N SER A 37 4.15 12.91 -6.57
CA SER A 37 2.81 13.22 -6.05
C SER A 37 2.30 12.10 -5.13
N GLU A 38 2.54 10.85 -5.48
CA GLU A 38 2.20 9.68 -4.66
C GLU A 38 2.98 9.67 -3.35
N HIS A 39 4.29 9.98 -3.41
CA HIS A 39 5.15 10.12 -2.25
C HIS A 39 4.60 11.16 -1.24
N ILE A 40 4.22 12.34 -1.71
CA ILE A 40 3.59 13.35 -0.86
C ILE A 40 2.23 12.87 -0.33
N GLY A 41 1.42 12.19 -1.17
CA GLY A 41 0.17 11.58 -0.74
C GLY A 41 0.34 10.59 0.41
N PHE A 42 1.31 9.68 0.30
CA PHE A 42 1.64 8.73 1.37
C PHE A 42 2.20 9.41 2.62
N SER A 43 3.03 10.44 2.45
CA SER A 43 3.53 11.22 3.58
C SER A 43 2.38 11.87 4.37
N ILE A 44 1.42 12.50 3.70
CA ILE A 44 0.27 13.13 4.36
C ILE A 44 -0.69 12.09 4.95
N TRP A 45 -0.89 10.98 4.24
CA TRP A 45 -1.70 9.88 4.78
C TRP A 45 -1.11 9.35 6.10
N THR A 46 0.21 9.12 6.15
CA THR A 46 0.88 8.58 7.33
C THR A 46 1.32 9.64 8.34
N LEU A 47 1.12 10.93 8.05
CA LEU A 47 1.45 12.05 8.93
C LEU A 47 0.91 11.87 10.35
N TRP A 48 -0.32 11.34 10.49
CA TRP A 48 -0.92 11.11 11.80
C TRP A 48 -0.19 10.07 12.65
N SER A 49 0.55 9.14 12.04
CA SER A 49 1.39 8.19 12.77
C SER A 49 2.52 8.87 13.57
N VAL A 50 2.94 10.03 13.12
CA VAL A 50 3.97 10.84 13.81
C VAL A 50 3.37 11.99 14.61
N LEU A 51 2.26 12.59 14.18
CA LEU A 51 1.59 13.64 14.97
C LEU A 51 1.16 13.14 16.34
N VAL A 52 0.66 11.91 16.45
CA VAL A 52 0.27 11.32 17.73
C VAL A 52 1.45 11.12 18.70
N LEU A 53 2.70 11.08 18.20
CA LEU A 53 3.89 11.02 19.06
C LEU A 53 4.17 12.36 19.77
N PHE A 54 3.79 13.49 19.15
CA PHE A 54 3.90 14.82 19.76
C PHE A 54 2.79 15.11 20.76
N MET A 55 1.68 14.36 20.74
CA MET A 55 0.54 14.59 21.61
C MET A 55 0.82 14.02 23.01
N GLY A 56 1.45 14.81 23.87
CA GLY A 56 1.71 14.48 25.27
C GLY A 56 0.43 14.53 26.13
N PRO A 57 0.58 14.42 27.46
CA PRO A 57 -0.54 14.47 28.41
C PRO A 57 -1.38 15.74 28.29
N GLU A 58 -0.78 16.84 27.85
CA GLU A 58 -1.43 18.16 27.69
C GLU A 58 -2.53 18.17 26.62
N TYR A 59 -2.56 17.17 25.72
CA TYR A 59 -3.63 16.99 24.74
C TYR A 59 -4.85 16.23 25.29
N GLY A 60 -4.73 15.60 26.48
CA GLY A 60 -5.81 14.87 27.13
C GLY A 60 -6.25 13.60 26.41
N LEU A 61 -5.42 13.07 25.46
CA LEU A 61 -5.71 11.87 24.68
C LEU A 61 -5.11 10.62 25.33
N THR A 62 -5.93 9.60 25.48
CA THR A 62 -5.47 8.28 25.91
C THR A 62 -4.73 7.56 24.77
N PRO A 63 -3.91 6.52 25.05
CA PRO A 63 -3.35 5.67 24.02
C PRO A 63 -4.41 5.07 23.09
N ALA A 64 -5.57 4.70 23.64
CA ALA A 64 -6.68 4.14 22.87
C ALA A 64 -7.27 5.16 21.87
N ASP A 65 -7.35 6.45 22.26
CA ASP A 65 -7.79 7.52 21.37
C ASP A 65 -6.83 7.72 20.21
N LYS A 66 -5.52 7.68 20.49
CA LYS A 66 -4.47 7.80 19.46
C LYS A 66 -4.52 6.65 18.44
N PHE A 67 -4.72 5.39 18.90
CA PHE A 67 -4.92 4.26 18.00
C PHE A 67 -6.23 4.37 17.21
N MET A 68 -7.28 4.94 17.79
CA MET A 68 -8.53 5.20 17.07
C MET A 68 -8.34 6.24 15.97
N LEU A 69 -7.63 7.35 16.26
CA LEU A 69 -7.28 8.36 15.25
C LEU A 69 -6.56 7.74 14.07
N THR A 70 -5.49 6.99 14.31
CA THR A 70 -4.71 6.36 13.25
C THR A 70 -5.51 5.31 12.48
N SER A 71 -6.44 4.59 13.14
CA SER A 71 -7.37 3.67 12.48
C SER A 71 -8.28 4.39 11.49
N MET A 72 -8.85 5.53 11.90
CA MET A 72 -9.81 6.26 11.05
C MET A 72 -9.15 6.91 9.84
N VAL A 73 -7.94 7.45 10.00
CA VAL A 73 -7.12 7.94 8.88
C VAL A 73 -6.86 6.81 7.88
N THR A 74 -6.51 5.63 8.39
CA THR A 74 -6.22 4.46 7.55
C THR A 74 -7.48 3.97 6.83
N LEU A 75 -8.64 3.99 7.51
CA LEU A 75 -9.93 3.60 6.94
C LEU A 75 -10.30 4.46 5.73
N VAL A 76 -10.28 5.78 5.88
CA VAL A 76 -10.58 6.67 4.75
C VAL A 76 -9.58 6.46 3.63
N GLY A 77 -8.28 6.33 3.94
CA GLY A 77 -7.26 6.06 2.94
C GLY A 77 -7.45 4.77 2.16
N ALA A 78 -8.02 3.75 2.77
CA ALA A 78 -8.37 2.51 2.10
C ALA A 78 -9.61 2.67 1.21
N VAL A 79 -10.68 3.26 1.73
CA VAL A 79 -11.98 3.42 1.04
C VAL A 79 -11.86 4.31 -0.20
N VAL A 80 -11.17 5.44 -0.09
CA VAL A 80 -11.05 6.40 -1.22
C VAL A 80 -10.22 5.85 -2.38
N ARG A 81 -9.48 4.77 -2.23
CA ARG A 81 -8.78 4.10 -3.34
C ARG A 81 -9.74 3.68 -4.45
N VAL A 82 -10.95 3.25 -4.07
CA VAL A 82 -11.95 2.82 -5.07
C VAL A 82 -12.33 3.96 -6.00
N PRO A 83 -12.90 5.10 -5.55
CA PRO A 83 -13.22 6.21 -6.43
C PRO A 83 -11.99 6.81 -7.14
N TYR A 84 -10.81 6.82 -6.51
CA TYR A 84 -9.58 7.33 -7.12
C TYR A 84 -9.13 6.49 -8.33
N THR A 85 -9.38 5.17 -8.32
CA THR A 85 -9.09 4.32 -9.48
C THR A 85 -9.86 4.78 -10.73
N PHE A 86 -11.12 5.19 -10.58
CA PHE A 86 -11.96 5.64 -11.69
C PHE A 86 -11.73 7.10 -12.07
N ALA A 87 -11.21 7.91 -11.17
CA ALA A 87 -11.04 9.34 -11.38
C ALA A 87 -10.07 9.67 -12.52
N VAL A 88 -9.06 8.84 -12.76
CA VAL A 88 -8.09 9.02 -13.86
C VAL A 88 -8.76 9.03 -15.22
N ALA A 89 -9.72 8.16 -15.46
CA ALA A 89 -10.44 8.10 -16.74
C ALA A 89 -11.50 9.21 -16.87
N ILE A 90 -12.00 9.77 -15.75
CA ILE A 90 -13.00 10.85 -15.75
C ILE A 90 -12.33 12.20 -15.96
N PHE A 91 -11.26 12.48 -15.21
CA PHE A 91 -10.63 13.81 -15.16
C PHE A 91 -9.35 13.89 -15.98
N GLY A 92 -8.77 12.75 -16.38
CA GLY A 92 -7.42 12.64 -16.91
C GLY A 92 -6.38 12.50 -15.79
N GLY A 93 -5.30 11.74 -16.06
CA GLY A 93 -4.29 11.41 -15.05
C GLY A 93 -3.59 12.62 -14.45
N ARG A 94 -3.15 13.56 -15.29
CA ARG A 94 -2.56 14.83 -14.85
C ARG A 94 -3.54 15.64 -14.01
N ASN A 95 -4.73 15.87 -14.53
CA ASN A 95 -5.72 16.73 -13.87
C ASN A 95 -6.12 16.14 -12.51
N TRP A 96 -6.32 14.82 -12.46
CA TRP A 96 -6.61 14.15 -11.19
C TRP A 96 -5.44 14.25 -10.20
N THR A 97 -4.21 14.11 -10.66
CA THR A 97 -3.03 14.27 -9.80
C THR A 97 -2.95 15.68 -9.20
N ILE A 98 -3.27 16.72 -9.98
CA ILE A 98 -3.34 18.12 -9.49
C ILE A 98 -4.44 18.26 -8.43
N ILE A 99 -5.64 17.75 -8.73
CA ILE A 99 -6.80 17.83 -7.82
C ILE A 99 -6.49 17.07 -6.52
N SER A 100 -6.02 15.83 -6.62
CA SER A 100 -5.75 14.99 -5.46
C SER A 100 -4.59 15.52 -4.59
N ALA A 101 -3.54 16.09 -5.22
CA ALA A 101 -2.50 16.80 -4.49
C ALA A 101 -3.08 18.05 -3.79
N GLY A 102 -3.88 18.85 -4.47
CA GLY A 102 -4.54 20.03 -3.87
C GLY A 102 -5.46 19.67 -2.69
N LEU A 103 -6.17 18.55 -2.79
CA LEU A 103 -7.02 18.05 -1.69
C LEU A 103 -6.23 17.76 -0.41
N LEU A 104 -4.93 17.45 -0.48
CA LEU A 104 -4.08 17.23 0.69
C LEU A 104 -3.87 18.51 1.52
N LEU A 105 -4.04 19.70 0.93
CA LEU A 105 -3.93 20.97 1.65
C LEU A 105 -5.01 21.11 2.72
N ILE A 106 -6.21 20.62 2.44
CA ILE A 106 -7.36 20.75 3.35
C ILE A 106 -7.04 20.12 4.71
N PRO A 107 -6.73 18.80 4.82
CA PRO A 107 -6.41 18.19 6.11
C PRO A 107 -5.11 18.71 6.72
N THR A 108 -4.12 19.10 5.89
CA THR A 108 -2.84 19.57 6.42
C THR A 108 -2.97 20.96 7.06
N ILE A 109 -3.70 21.88 6.43
CA ILE A 109 -3.98 23.21 7.00
C ILE A 109 -4.92 23.09 8.20
N ALA A 110 -5.96 22.24 8.11
CA ALA A 110 -6.84 21.98 9.25
C ALA A 110 -6.07 21.42 10.45
N ALA A 111 -5.19 20.42 10.22
CA ALA A 111 -4.34 19.89 11.27
C ALA A 111 -3.42 20.97 11.86
N PHE A 112 -2.80 21.81 11.01
CA PHE A 112 -1.97 22.95 11.47
C PHE A 112 -2.74 23.89 12.39
N ALA A 113 -4.00 24.19 12.08
CA ALA A 113 -4.84 25.10 12.88
C ALA A 113 -5.24 24.48 14.22
N VAL A 114 -5.60 23.20 14.25
CA VAL A 114 -6.16 22.53 15.44
C VAL A 114 -5.10 21.86 16.33
N MET A 115 -3.85 21.71 15.86
CA MET A 115 -2.79 21.01 16.60
C MET A 115 -2.29 21.86 17.77
N LYS A 116 -3.07 21.87 18.84
CA LYS A 116 -2.78 22.58 20.11
C LYS A 116 -3.48 21.88 21.28
N PRO A 117 -2.94 21.96 22.50
CA PRO A 117 -3.63 21.53 23.71
C PRO A 117 -5.04 22.14 23.86
N GLY A 118 -5.97 21.36 24.41
CA GLY A 118 -7.35 21.78 24.59
C GLY A 118 -8.27 21.55 23.38
N THR A 119 -7.73 21.10 22.24
CA THR A 119 -8.56 20.66 21.09
C THR A 119 -9.22 19.33 21.44
N SER A 120 -10.53 19.20 21.17
CA SER A 120 -11.28 17.98 21.45
C SER A 120 -10.86 16.80 20.59
N PHE A 121 -11.02 15.58 21.12
CA PHE A 121 -10.79 14.34 20.37
C PHE A 121 -11.59 14.29 19.06
N ASP A 122 -12.88 14.69 19.10
CA ASP A 122 -13.73 14.70 17.91
C ASP A 122 -13.20 15.61 16.80
N THR A 123 -12.65 16.77 17.18
CA THR A 123 -12.00 17.67 16.21
C THR A 123 -10.80 16.99 15.55
N PHE A 124 -9.93 16.36 16.34
CA PHE A 124 -8.80 15.59 15.80
C PHE A 124 -9.26 14.43 14.92
N LEU A 125 -10.35 13.75 15.31
CA LEU A 125 -10.92 12.63 14.55
C LEU A 125 -11.40 13.09 13.17
N TRP A 126 -12.17 14.17 13.08
CA TRP A 126 -12.64 14.70 11.80
C TRP A 126 -11.50 15.19 10.90
N VAL A 127 -10.53 15.90 11.45
CA VAL A 127 -9.37 16.36 10.68
C VAL A 127 -8.50 15.17 10.25
N GLY A 128 -8.35 14.16 11.11
CA GLY A 128 -7.67 12.92 10.78
C GLY A 128 -8.37 12.15 9.65
N LEU A 129 -9.69 12.01 9.69
CA LEU A 129 -10.47 11.39 8.61
C LEU A 129 -10.20 12.06 7.27
N LEU A 130 -10.15 13.39 7.22
CA LEU A 130 -9.81 14.12 5.99
C LEU A 130 -8.41 13.82 5.48
N ALA A 131 -7.43 13.55 6.34
CA ALA A 131 -6.07 13.21 5.92
C ALA A 131 -6.00 11.86 5.18
N GLY A 132 -6.99 11.01 5.38
CA GLY A 132 -7.11 9.73 4.65
C GLY A 132 -7.14 9.87 3.13
N VAL A 133 -7.52 11.03 2.57
CA VAL A 133 -7.54 11.27 1.10
C VAL A 133 -6.18 11.00 0.45
N GLY A 134 -5.07 11.16 1.18
CA GLY A 134 -3.73 10.86 0.69
C GLY A 134 -3.51 9.38 0.34
N GLY A 135 -4.21 8.47 1.02
CA GLY A 135 -4.12 7.03 0.73
C GLY A 135 -4.69 6.62 -0.63
N GLY A 136 -5.57 7.45 -1.20
CA GLY A 136 -6.15 7.23 -2.53
C GLY A 136 -5.16 7.46 -3.68
N ASN A 137 -4.15 8.30 -3.49
CA ASN A 137 -3.17 8.65 -4.54
C ASN A 137 -2.47 7.42 -5.12
N PHE A 138 -2.25 6.37 -4.34
CA PHE A 138 -1.72 5.10 -4.84
C PHE A 138 -2.57 4.53 -5.97
N ALA A 139 -3.88 4.43 -5.79
CA ALA A 139 -4.76 3.79 -6.75
C ALA A 139 -4.82 4.57 -8.07
N SER A 140 -4.94 5.91 -7.99
CA SER A 140 -4.97 6.76 -9.18
C SER A 140 -3.62 6.81 -9.91
N SER A 141 -2.50 6.88 -9.19
CA SER A 141 -1.18 6.89 -9.80
C SER A 141 -0.86 5.57 -10.51
N MET A 142 -1.18 4.43 -9.87
CA MET A 142 -1.01 3.12 -10.49
C MET A 142 -1.85 2.97 -11.75
N THR A 143 -3.12 3.41 -11.75
CA THR A 143 -3.99 3.40 -12.93
C THR A 143 -3.42 4.27 -14.04
N ASN A 144 -2.96 5.48 -13.71
CA ASN A 144 -2.38 6.40 -14.67
C ASN A 144 -1.11 5.83 -15.33
N ILE A 145 -0.15 5.37 -14.53
CA ILE A 145 1.13 4.86 -15.03
C ILE A 145 0.95 3.53 -15.79
N ASN A 146 -0.01 2.69 -15.39
CA ASN A 146 -0.35 1.49 -16.13
C ASN A 146 -0.74 1.78 -17.59
N ALA A 147 -1.35 2.92 -17.88
CA ALA A 147 -1.74 3.33 -19.22
C ALA A 147 -0.57 3.90 -20.06
N PHE A 148 0.43 4.48 -19.42
CA PHE A 148 1.58 5.08 -20.11
C PHE A 148 2.60 4.06 -20.63
N PHE A 149 2.73 2.87 -20.01
CA PHE A 149 3.82 1.94 -20.28
C PHE A 149 3.40 0.70 -21.06
N PRO A 150 4.25 0.24 -22.02
CA PRO A 150 4.03 -1.01 -22.73
C PRO A 150 4.19 -2.22 -21.80
N LEU A 151 3.59 -3.35 -22.16
CA LEU A 151 3.62 -4.60 -21.37
C LEU A 151 5.03 -4.99 -20.93
N ARG A 152 6.00 -4.91 -21.85
CA ARG A 152 7.42 -5.27 -21.61
C ARG A 152 8.10 -4.43 -20.53
N LYS A 153 7.61 -3.21 -20.23
CA LYS A 153 8.16 -2.28 -19.23
C LYS A 153 7.20 -1.99 -18.07
N LYS A 154 5.97 -2.47 -18.15
CA LYS A 154 4.88 -2.15 -17.22
C LYS A 154 5.20 -2.58 -15.78
N GLY A 155 5.70 -3.80 -15.59
CA GLY A 155 6.07 -4.30 -14.25
C GLY A 155 7.11 -3.44 -13.56
N TRP A 156 8.16 -3.02 -14.30
CA TRP A 156 9.17 -2.10 -13.79
C TRP A 156 8.58 -0.74 -13.41
N ALA A 157 7.78 -0.15 -14.30
CA ALA A 157 7.21 1.18 -14.08
C ALA A 157 6.24 1.20 -12.88
N LEU A 158 5.35 0.21 -12.77
CA LEU A 158 4.43 0.09 -11.65
C LEU A 158 5.15 -0.25 -10.34
N GLY A 159 6.20 -1.07 -10.40
CA GLY A 159 7.05 -1.37 -9.26
C GLY A 159 7.77 -0.12 -8.73
N LEU A 160 8.33 0.70 -9.63
CA LEU A 160 8.98 1.96 -9.27
C LEU A 160 7.96 2.98 -8.71
N ASN A 161 6.78 3.09 -9.34
CA ASN A 161 5.72 3.97 -8.87
C ASN A 161 5.29 3.59 -7.45
N ALA A 162 4.92 2.34 -7.23
CA ALA A 162 4.49 1.84 -5.93
C ALA A 162 5.60 1.94 -4.85
N GLY A 163 6.85 1.62 -5.20
CA GLY A 163 7.99 1.73 -4.29
C GLY A 163 8.29 3.18 -3.92
N GLY A 164 8.28 4.07 -4.91
CA GLY A 164 8.52 5.49 -4.71
C GLY A 164 7.45 6.17 -3.85
N GLY A 165 6.18 5.79 -4.03
CA GLY A 165 5.09 6.21 -3.16
C GLY A 165 5.29 5.73 -1.72
N ASN A 166 5.53 4.43 -1.53
CA ASN A 166 5.72 3.84 -0.20
C ASN A 166 6.87 4.48 0.60
N ILE A 167 7.94 4.96 -0.06
CA ILE A 167 9.04 5.68 0.59
C ILE A 167 8.55 6.97 1.28
N GLY A 168 7.41 7.54 0.88
CA GLY A 168 6.78 8.65 1.59
C GLY A 168 6.50 8.37 3.08
N VAL A 169 6.24 7.11 3.43
CA VAL A 169 6.02 6.68 4.82
C VAL A 169 7.27 6.89 5.70
N PRO A 170 8.43 6.30 5.41
CA PRO A 170 9.63 6.52 6.21
C PRO A 170 10.16 7.96 6.09
N VAL A 171 9.93 8.66 4.97
CA VAL A 171 10.40 10.05 4.79
C VAL A 171 9.67 11.00 5.74
N ILE A 172 8.34 10.93 5.88
CA ILE A 172 7.63 11.76 6.86
C ILE A 172 8.11 11.47 8.28
N GLN A 173 8.42 10.21 8.60
CA GLN A 173 8.94 9.81 9.91
C GLN A 173 10.36 10.35 10.14
N LEU A 174 11.23 10.39 9.12
CA LEU A 174 12.54 11.02 9.18
C LEU A 174 12.46 12.54 9.34
N VAL A 175 11.54 13.20 8.61
CA VAL A 175 11.30 14.64 8.77
C VAL A 175 10.78 14.94 10.18
N ALA A 176 9.87 14.10 10.71
CA ALA A 176 9.41 14.23 12.09
C ALA A 176 10.54 14.05 13.10
N LEU A 177 11.42 13.07 12.89
CA LEU A 177 12.62 12.89 13.73
C LEU A 177 13.50 14.14 13.74
N ALA A 178 13.76 14.74 12.59
CA ALA A 178 14.54 15.96 12.46
C ALA A 178 13.86 17.15 13.19
N VAL A 179 12.54 17.30 13.04
CA VAL A 179 11.76 18.35 13.72
C VAL A 179 11.79 18.16 15.24
N ILE A 180 11.57 16.94 15.75
CA ILE A 180 11.64 16.62 17.19
C ILE A 180 13.05 16.88 17.72
N GLY A 181 14.07 16.41 17.01
CA GLY A 181 15.48 16.58 17.37
C GLY A 181 15.90 18.06 17.46
N ALA A 182 15.30 18.92 16.65
CA ALA A 182 15.48 20.39 16.71
C ALA A 182 14.55 21.08 17.72
N SER A 183 13.90 20.34 18.62
CA SER A 183 12.90 20.85 19.57
C SER A 183 11.70 21.54 18.90
N GLY A 184 11.42 21.19 17.63
CA GLY A 184 10.26 21.69 16.90
C GLY A 184 8.98 20.95 17.29
N GLY A 185 7.85 21.65 17.22
CA GLY A 185 6.54 21.08 17.49
C GLY A 185 5.83 20.54 16.24
N PRO A 186 4.65 19.92 16.40
CA PRO A 186 3.90 19.32 15.29
C PRO A 186 3.50 20.33 14.21
N ARG A 187 3.32 21.61 14.57
CA ARG A 187 3.03 22.67 13.58
C ARG A 187 4.20 22.96 12.66
N VAL A 188 5.45 22.80 13.12
CA VAL A 188 6.64 22.96 12.26
C VAL A 188 6.63 21.87 11.18
N LEU A 189 6.35 20.62 11.57
CA LEU A 189 6.23 19.50 10.65
C LEU A 189 5.14 19.75 9.59
N LEU A 190 3.94 20.16 10.01
CA LEU A 190 2.84 20.50 9.12
C LEU A 190 3.17 21.68 8.20
N GLY A 191 3.84 22.71 8.74
CA GLY A 191 4.29 23.88 7.97
C GLY A 191 5.28 23.54 6.86
N ILE A 192 6.13 22.53 7.06
CA ILE A 192 7.04 22.01 6.01
C ILE A 192 6.26 21.35 4.87
N TYR A 193 5.22 20.57 5.18
CA TYR A 193 4.48 19.83 4.15
C TYR A 193 3.51 20.68 3.34
N ILE A 194 2.98 21.77 3.87
CA ILE A 194 2.09 22.69 3.12
C ILE A 194 2.73 23.17 1.81
N PRO A 195 3.94 23.78 1.79
CA PRO A 195 4.57 24.18 0.54
C PRO A 195 4.98 22.99 -0.33
N LEU A 196 5.35 21.84 0.23
CA LEU A 196 5.70 20.65 -0.55
C LEU A 196 4.49 20.10 -1.33
N ILE A 197 3.29 20.13 -0.75
CA ILE A 197 2.04 19.78 -1.43
C ILE A 197 1.79 20.72 -2.62
N VAL A 198 1.94 22.03 -2.40
CA VAL A 198 1.77 23.03 -3.47
C VAL A 198 2.77 22.79 -4.60
N VAL A 199 4.04 22.55 -4.26
CA VAL A 199 5.09 22.24 -5.24
C VAL A 199 4.74 20.97 -6.03
N ALA A 200 4.29 19.91 -5.37
CA ALA A 200 3.88 18.68 -6.07
C ALA A 200 2.72 18.92 -7.05
N ALA A 201 1.69 19.67 -6.64
CA ALA A 201 0.56 20.03 -7.50
C ALA A 201 1.00 20.89 -8.70
N VAL A 202 1.86 21.88 -8.49
CA VAL A 202 2.41 22.74 -9.54
C VAL A 202 3.27 21.94 -10.53
N LEU A 203 4.15 21.08 -10.02
CA LEU A 203 5.00 20.25 -10.88
C LEU A 203 4.17 19.25 -11.68
N ALA A 204 3.12 18.65 -11.11
CA ALA A 204 2.17 17.83 -11.87
C ALA A 204 1.47 18.65 -12.96
N ALA A 205 1.05 19.88 -12.65
CA ALA A 205 0.43 20.79 -13.62
C ALA A 205 1.37 21.18 -14.77
N LEU A 206 2.65 21.38 -14.50
CA LEU A 206 3.64 21.81 -15.50
C LEU A 206 4.14 20.65 -16.36
N TYR A 207 4.31 19.45 -15.79
CA TYR A 207 5.10 18.40 -16.44
C TYR A 207 4.34 17.12 -16.76
N MET A 208 3.17 16.85 -16.16
CA MET A 208 2.37 15.68 -16.50
C MET A 208 1.44 15.91 -17.70
N ASP A 209 0.94 14.83 -18.26
CA ASP A 209 0.02 14.81 -19.39
C ASP A 209 -1.23 13.97 -19.06
N ASN A 210 -2.32 14.24 -19.79
CA ASN A 210 -3.53 13.41 -19.80
C ASN A 210 -3.51 12.50 -21.03
N LEU A 211 -3.99 11.26 -20.88
CA LEU A 211 -4.27 10.37 -22.01
C LEU A 211 -5.77 10.36 -22.29
N ALA A 212 -6.17 10.73 -23.50
CA ALA A 212 -7.58 10.66 -23.94
C ALA A 212 -8.05 9.22 -24.20
N THR A 213 -7.10 8.30 -24.33
CA THR A 213 -7.36 6.86 -24.57
C THR A 213 -7.77 6.10 -23.33
N VAL A 214 -7.56 6.64 -22.11
CA VAL A 214 -7.92 5.99 -20.84
C VAL A 214 -9.43 6.10 -20.65
N LYS A 215 -10.09 4.94 -20.55
CA LYS A 215 -11.53 4.84 -20.32
C LYS A 215 -11.80 3.92 -19.12
N ASN A 216 -12.89 4.19 -18.40
CA ASN A 216 -13.35 3.31 -17.34
C ASN A 216 -13.99 2.04 -17.94
N ASP A 217 -13.46 0.89 -17.56
CA ASP A 217 -14.10 -0.39 -17.82
C ASP A 217 -14.88 -0.84 -16.57
N THR A 218 -16.10 -0.30 -16.45
CA THR A 218 -17.00 -0.67 -15.34
C THR A 218 -17.42 -2.14 -15.41
N GLY A 219 -17.43 -2.74 -16.62
CA GLY A 219 -17.65 -4.17 -16.80
C GLY A 219 -16.53 -4.98 -16.16
N ALA A 220 -15.26 -4.64 -16.43
CA ALA A 220 -14.12 -5.29 -15.79
C ALA A 220 -14.15 -5.16 -14.27
N ALA A 221 -14.49 -3.99 -13.75
CA ALA A 221 -14.60 -3.77 -12.30
C ALA A 221 -15.70 -4.65 -11.67
N LYS A 222 -16.85 -4.77 -12.34
CA LYS A 222 -17.96 -5.65 -11.91
C LYS A 222 -17.56 -7.13 -11.98
N ASP A 223 -16.90 -7.56 -13.05
CA ASP A 223 -16.44 -8.93 -13.24
C ASP A 223 -15.38 -9.27 -12.17
N ALA A 224 -14.42 -8.37 -11.92
CA ALA A 224 -13.41 -8.51 -10.88
C ALA A 224 -14.05 -8.59 -9.48
N ALA A 225 -15.04 -7.76 -9.18
CA ALA A 225 -15.72 -7.78 -7.88
C ALA A 225 -16.53 -9.07 -7.64
N ARG A 226 -16.95 -9.76 -8.71
CA ARG A 226 -17.64 -11.05 -8.63
C ARG A 226 -16.71 -12.26 -8.57
N ASP A 227 -15.43 -12.03 -8.84
CA ASP A 227 -14.44 -13.10 -8.89
C ASP A 227 -13.94 -13.48 -7.50
N ALA A 228 -14.01 -14.76 -7.15
CA ALA A 228 -13.56 -15.28 -5.86
C ALA A 228 -12.06 -14.99 -5.59
N HIS A 229 -11.21 -15.10 -6.63
CA HIS A 229 -9.78 -14.85 -6.47
C HIS A 229 -9.48 -13.38 -6.14
N THR A 230 -10.29 -12.42 -6.57
CA THR A 230 -10.17 -11.03 -6.12
C THR A 230 -10.29 -10.91 -4.60
N TRP A 231 -11.24 -11.59 -3.99
CA TRP A 231 -11.47 -11.55 -2.54
C TRP A 231 -10.44 -12.38 -1.76
N ILE A 232 -10.05 -13.53 -2.27
CA ILE A 232 -8.97 -14.34 -1.69
C ILE A 232 -7.66 -13.56 -1.69
N MET A 233 -7.28 -12.96 -2.82
CA MET A 233 -6.08 -12.13 -2.90
C MET A 233 -6.20 -10.86 -2.04
N SER A 234 -7.39 -10.27 -1.93
CA SER A 234 -7.64 -9.16 -1.00
C SER A 234 -7.36 -9.57 0.44
N PHE A 235 -7.85 -10.73 0.86
CA PHE A 235 -7.60 -11.28 2.18
C PHE A 235 -6.11 -11.52 2.43
N LEU A 236 -5.40 -12.12 1.48
CA LEU A 236 -3.96 -12.33 1.58
C LEU A 236 -3.19 -11.00 1.60
N TYR A 237 -3.64 -10.02 0.82
CA TYR A 237 -3.01 -8.70 0.78
C TYR A 237 -3.24 -7.88 2.06
N ILE A 238 -4.31 -8.14 2.83
CA ILE A 238 -4.45 -7.67 4.21
C ILE A 238 -3.26 -8.16 5.05
N GLY A 239 -2.86 -9.43 4.91
CA GLY A 239 -1.73 -10.01 5.64
C GLY A 239 -0.37 -9.39 5.33
N THR A 240 -0.16 -8.88 4.14
CA THR A 240 1.12 -8.28 3.72
C THR A 240 1.05 -6.75 3.71
N PHE A 241 0.29 -6.15 2.81
CA PHE A 241 0.20 -4.68 2.69
C PHE A 241 -0.51 -4.04 3.88
N GLY A 242 -1.60 -4.68 4.36
CA GLY A 242 -2.29 -4.22 5.56
C GLY A 242 -1.39 -4.21 6.78
N SER A 243 -0.53 -5.22 6.92
CA SER A 243 0.49 -5.29 7.97
C SER A 243 1.52 -4.16 7.83
N PHE A 244 2.05 -3.94 6.63
CA PHE A 244 2.99 -2.85 6.39
C PHE A 244 2.42 -1.49 6.82
N ILE A 245 1.21 -1.17 6.39
CA ILE A 245 0.55 0.10 6.73
C ILE A 245 0.20 0.15 8.20
N GLY A 246 -0.43 -0.89 8.76
CA GLY A 246 -0.85 -0.92 10.17
C GLY A 246 0.32 -0.75 11.12
N TYR A 247 1.42 -1.45 10.87
CA TYR A 247 2.63 -1.32 11.67
C TYR A 247 3.29 0.06 11.52
N ALA A 248 3.28 0.64 10.32
CA ALA A 248 3.81 1.99 10.12
C ALA A 248 3.05 3.05 10.93
N PHE A 249 1.74 2.86 11.14
CA PHE A 249 0.93 3.74 11.99
C PHE A 249 1.06 3.43 13.49
N ALA A 250 1.27 2.17 13.87
CA ALA A 250 1.23 1.74 15.27
C ALA A 250 2.59 1.76 15.97
N PHE A 251 3.69 1.51 15.24
CA PHE A 251 4.99 1.18 15.86
C PHE A 251 5.48 2.23 16.85
N GLY A 252 5.44 3.51 16.48
CA GLY A 252 5.87 4.60 17.36
C GLY A 252 5.03 4.70 18.64
N GLN A 253 3.70 4.50 18.53
CA GLN A 253 2.80 4.50 19.67
C GLN A 253 3.08 3.31 20.60
N VAL A 254 3.30 2.11 20.03
CA VAL A 254 3.65 0.93 20.82
C VAL A 254 4.95 1.14 21.60
N LEU A 255 5.97 1.76 20.97
CA LEU A 255 7.22 2.09 21.65
C LEU A 255 7.02 3.06 22.83
N GLN A 256 6.15 4.06 22.67
CA GLN A 256 5.84 5.01 23.75
C GLN A 256 5.05 4.34 24.88
N VAL A 257 3.98 3.63 24.57
CA VAL A 257 3.04 3.10 25.57
C VAL A 257 3.61 1.86 26.28
N GLN A 258 4.18 0.91 25.53
CA GLN A 258 4.64 -0.36 26.09
C GLN A 258 6.04 -0.29 26.69
N PHE A 259 6.92 0.53 26.10
CA PHE A 259 8.32 0.62 26.52
C PHE A 259 8.69 1.99 27.14
N GLY A 260 7.72 2.87 27.35
CA GLY A 260 7.93 4.18 27.97
C GLY A 260 8.91 5.09 27.22
N ARG A 261 8.99 4.94 25.86
CA ARG A 261 9.93 5.74 25.06
C ARG A 261 9.42 7.16 24.90
N THR A 262 10.35 8.12 24.99
CA THR A 262 10.04 9.52 24.65
C THR A 262 9.71 9.65 23.15
N PRO A 263 9.03 10.73 22.71
CA PRO A 263 8.78 10.98 21.29
C PRO A 263 10.04 10.87 20.42
N LEU A 264 11.16 11.44 20.88
CA LEU A 264 12.44 11.37 20.17
C LEU A 264 13.00 9.95 20.10
N GLN A 265 12.97 9.20 21.20
CA GLN A 265 13.44 7.81 21.23
C GLN A 265 12.58 6.90 20.34
N ALA A 266 11.27 7.11 20.30
CA ALA A 266 10.39 6.40 19.39
C ALA A 266 10.68 6.77 17.92
N ALA A 267 10.84 8.06 17.62
CA ALA A 267 11.10 8.55 16.27
C ALA A 267 12.41 8.00 15.67
N TYR A 268 13.45 7.77 16.49
CA TYR A 268 14.71 7.13 16.03
C TYR A 268 14.51 5.72 15.49
N LEU A 269 13.44 5.03 15.85
CA LEU A 269 13.21 3.64 15.51
C LEU A 269 12.10 3.47 14.47
N THR A 270 11.12 4.39 14.44
CA THR A 270 9.89 4.22 13.65
C THR A 270 10.11 4.16 12.15
N PHE A 271 11.05 4.92 11.60
CA PHE A 271 11.28 4.97 10.15
C PHE A 271 12.01 3.74 9.60
N ILE A 272 12.76 3.01 10.43
CA ILE A 272 13.64 1.90 10.00
C ILE A 272 12.81 0.79 9.34
N GLY A 273 11.75 0.38 10.00
CA GLY A 273 10.87 -0.69 9.50
C GLY A 273 10.24 -0.35 8.15
N PRO A 274 9.47 0.74 8.02
CA PRO A 274 8.88 1.16 6.76
C PRO A 274 9.89 1.40 5.63
N LEU A 275 11.10 1.92 5.95
CA LEU A 275 12.17 2.10 4.97
C LEU A 275 12.62 0.76 4.39
N LEU A 276 13.01 -0.17 5.25
CA LEU A 276 13.48 -1.49 4.83
C LEU A 276 12.36 -2.28 4.13
N GLY A 277 11.13 -2.23 4.66
CA GLY A 277 9.97 -2.87 4.05
C GLY A 277 9.62 -2.32 2.66
N SER A 278 9.82 -1.02 2.43
CA SER A 278 9.63 -0.42 1.09
C SER A 278 10.73 -0.86 0.12
N LEU A 279 11.98 -0.86 0.57
CA LEU A 279 13.13 -1.19 -0.27
C LEU A 279 13.20 -2.68 -0.64
N ILE A 280 12.71 -3.58 0.23
CA ILE A 280 12.75 -5.03 -0.01
C ILE A 280 11.65 -5.50 -0.97
N ARG A 281 10.61 -4.72 -1.21
CA ARG A 281 9.44 -5.09 -2.02
C ARG A 281 9.78 -5.60 -3.42
N PRO A 282 10.71 -4.98 -4.19
CA PRO A 282 11.12 -5.49 -5.49
C PRO A 282 11.75 -6.89 -5.41
N LEU A 283 12.48 -7.19 -4.33
CA LEU A 283 13.04 -8.52 -4.11
C LEU A 283 11.94 -9.57 -3.95
N GLY A 284 10.85 -9.26 -3.25
CA GLY A 284 9.68 -10.14 -3.13
C GLY A 284 9.06 -10.47 -4.48
N GLY A 285 8.93 -9.47 -5.36
CA GLY A 285 8.46 -9.67 -6.73
C GLY A 285 9.42 -10.54 -7.56
N TRP A 286 10.72 -10.28 -7.49
CA TRP A 286 11.74 -11.06 -8.19
C TRP A 286 11.78 -12.53 -7.72
N LEU A 287 11.69 -12.77 -6.42
CA LEU A 287 11.58 -14.13 -5.87
C LEU A 287 10.32 -14.85 -6.36
N ALA A 288 9.20 -14.13 -6.44
CA ALA A 288 7.95 -14.65 -6.97
C ALA A 288 8.06 -15.04 -8.44
N ASP A 289 8.75 -14.24 -9.26
CA ASP A 289 9.01 -14.56 -10.67
C ASP A 289 9.88 -15.81 -10.82
N LYS A 290 10.85 -16.01 -9.93
CA LYS A 290 11.82 -17.11 -10.03
C LYS A 290 11.31 -18.43 -9.44
N TYR A 291 10.53 -18.38 -8.36
CA TYR A 291 10.18 -19.57 -7.56
C TYR A 291 8.66 -19.80 -7.45
N GLY A 292 7.85 -18.92 -8.06
CA GLY A 292 6.39 -18.93 -7.95
C GLY A 292 5.88 -18.09 -6.77
N GLY A 293 4.93 -17.19 -7.06
CA GLY A 293 4.42 -16.23 -6.08
C GLY A 293 3.72 -16.89 -4.91
N ALA A 294 2.96 -17.97 -5.16
CA ALA A 294 2.25 -18.72 -4.11
C ALA A 294 3.21 -19.38 -3.10
N LYS A 295 4.31 -19.98 -3.58
CA LYS A 295 5.33 -20.62 -2.72
C LYS A 295 6.04 -19.57 -1.85
N ILE A 296 6.48 -18.47 -2.47
CA ILE A 296 7.16 -17.38 -1.74
C ILE A 296 6.22 -16.78 -0.71
N SER A 297 4.95 -16.50 -1.06
CA SER A 297 3.96 -15.96 -0.13
C SER A 297 3.68 -16.92 1.02
N LEU A 298 3.60 -18.24 0.77
CA LEU A 298 3.43 -19.25 1.80
C LEU A 298 4.55 -19.22 2.84
N TYR A 299 5.83 -19.30 2.39
CA TYR A 299 6.98 -19.25 3.29
C TYR A 299 7.07 -17.91 4.02
N ASN A 300 6.71 -16.83 3.35
CA ASN A 300 6.67 -15.51 3.95
C ASN A 300 5.66 -15.44 5.11
N TYR A 301 4.45 -16.01 4.99
CA TYR A 301 3.49 -16.06 6.08
C TYR A 301 3.97 -16.92 7.27
N VAL A 302 4.69 -18.01 7.02
CA VAL A 302 5.35 -18.78 8.10
C VAL A 302 6.37 -17.91 8.82
N ALA A 303 7.22 -17.19 8.09
CA ALA A 303 8.21 -16.31 8.67
C ALA A 303 7.57 -15.15 9.46
N MET A 304 6.47 -14.55 8.92
CA MET A 304 5.71 -13.51 9.60
C MET A 304 5.06 -14.02 10.89
N ALA A 305 4.49 -15.23 10.88
CA ALA A 305 3.94 -15.87 12.06
C ALA A 305 5.04 -16.11 13.12
N ALA A 306 6.19 -16.65 12.72
CA ALA A 306 7.33 -16.88 13.61
C ALA A 306 7.86 -15.56 14.20
N ALA A 307 8.02 -14.51 13.38
CA ALA A 307 8.40 -13.17 13.85
C ALA A 307 7.37 -12.61 14.84
N THR A 308 6.08 -12.81 14.59
CA THR A 308 5.02 -12.34 15.50
C THR A 308 5.05 -13.10 16.83
N GLY A 309 5.35 -14.42 16.84
CA GLY A 309 5.63 -15.17 18.05
C GLY A 309 6.83 -14.61 18.83
N GLY A 310 7.88 -14.22 18.10
CA GLY A 310 9.04 -13.52 18.68
C GLY A 310 8.66 -12.16 19.31
N LEU A 311 7.70 -11.42 18.74
CA LEU A 311 7.18 -10.18 19.34
C LEU A 311 6.40 -10.43 20.63
N VAL A 312 5.58 -11.49 20.68
CA VAL A 312 4.91 -11.90 21.93
C VAL A 312 5.95 -12.16 23.01
N TYR A 313 6.95 -12.97 22.72
CA TYR A 313 8.03 -13.28 23.65
C TYR A 313 8.81 -12.03 24.08
N ALA A 314 9.20 -11.16 23.13
CA ALA A 314 9.91 -9.91 23.42
C ALA A 314 9.09 -8.94 24.27
N SER A 315 7.77 -8.91 24.07
CA SER A 315 6.83 -8.11 24.87
C SER A 315 6.74 -8.61 26.31
N GLU A 316 6.65 -9.93 26.52
CA GLU A 316 6.60 -10.54 27.84
C GLU A 316 7.91 -10.34 28.62
N GLN A 317 9.04 -10.47 27.93
CA GLN A 317 10.37 -10.21 28.51
C GLN A 317 10.67 -8.71 28.68
N LYS A 318 9.81 -7.80 28.22
CA LYS A 318 10.04 -6.35 28.19
C LYS A 318 11.38 -5.95 27.53
N SER A 319 11.86 -6.77 26.59
CA SER A 319 13.14 -6.58 25.92
C SER A 319 12.98 -5.67 24.71
N LEU A 320 13.29 -4.39 24.87
CA LEU A 320 13.23 -3.42 23.76
C LEU A 320 14.14 -3.80 22.57
N PRO A 321 15.43 -4.19 22.75
CA PRO A 321 16.28 -4.53 21.63
C PRO A 321 15.72 -5.69 20.80
N LEU A 322 15.26 -6.77 21.48
CA LEU A 322 14.65 -7.92 20.82
C LEU A 322 13.35 -7.51 20.11
N PHE A 323 12.51 -6.73 20.78
CA PHE A 323 11.24 -6.24 20.24
C PHE A 323 11.47 -5.45 18.93
N VAL A 324 12.37 -4.45 18.94
CA VAL A 324 12.68 -3.63 17.77
C VAL A 324 13.25 -4.48 16.64
N THR A 325 14.19 -5.38 16.92
CA THR A 325 14.79 -6.25 15.91
C THR A 325 13.75 -7.11 15.22
N VAL A 326 12.88 -7.76 15.98
CA VAL A 326 11.84 -8.63 15.43
C VAL A 326 10.75 -7.83 14.72
N PHE A 327 10.40 -6.64 15.25
CA PHE A 327 9.42 -5.77 14.59
C PHE A 327 9.91 -5.27 13.24
N VAL A 328 11.20 -4.87 13.15
CA VAL A 328 11.83 -4.49 11.89
C VAL A 328 11.88 -5.69 10.92
N ALA A 329 12.20 -6.89 11.40
CA ALA A 329 12.14 -8.10 10.59
C ALA A 329 10.72 -8.35 10.04
N LEU A 330 9.68 -8.13 10.85
CA LEU A 330 8.30 -8.24 10.42
C LEU A 330 7.93 -7.21 9.34
N PHE A 331 8.47 -5.97 9.41
CA PHE A 331 8.34 -4.99 8.32
C PHE A 331 8.99 -5.46 7.02
N VAL A 332 10.21 -6.01 7.10
CA VAL A 332 10.93 -6.57 5.94
C VAL A 332 10.10 -7.69 5.31
N LEU A 333 9.58 -8.61 6.12
CA LEU A 333 8.73 -9.70 5.65
C LEU A 333 7.42 -9.18 5.05
N SER A 334 6.78 -8.17 5.66
CA SER A 334 5.57 -7.58 5.07
C SER A 334 5.84 -6.92 3.72
N GLY A 335 6.98 -6.25 3.57
CA GLY A 335 7.43 -5.68 2.30
C GLY A 335 7.72 -6.72 1.22
N LEU A 336 8.41 -7.79 1.58
CA LEU A 336 8.68 -8.94 0.70
C LEU A 336 7.35 -9.59 0.27
N GLY A 337 6.46 -9.83 1.22
CA GLY A 337 5.11 -10.35 0.96
C GLY A 337 4.28 -9.44 0.06
N ASN A 338 4.41 -8.12 0.18
CA ASN A 338 3.76 -7.18 -0.73
C ASN A 338 4.16 -7.41 -2.19
N GLY A 339 5.44 -7.64 -2.43
CA GLY A 339 5.96 -7.96 -3.76
C GLY A 339 5.42 -9.30 -4.27
N SER A 340 5.53 -10.35 -3.46
CA SER A 340 5.18 -11.71 -3.88
C SER A 340 3.67 -11.90 -4.07
N THR A 341 2.82 -11.42 -3.16
CA THR A 341 1.36 -11.56 -3.29
C THR A 341 0.80 -10.75 -4.44
N PHE A 342 1.27 -9.51 -4.63
CA PHE A 342 0.78 -8.66 -5.72
C PHE A 342 1.16 -9.21 -7.09
N LYS A 343 2.32 -9.88 -7.19
CA LYS A 343 2.79 -10.52 -8.42
C LYS A 343 1.95 -11.72 -8.84
N MET A 344 1.26 -12.39 -7.90
CA MET A 344 0.36 -13.51 -8.23
C MET A 344 -0.85 -13.09 -9.07
N ILE A 345 -1.32 -11.84 -8.94
CA ILE A 345 -2.61 -11.41 -9.50
C ILE A 345 -2.69 -11.58 -11.02
N PRO A 346 -1.73 -11.10 -11.85
CA PRO A 346 -1.78 -11.29 -13.29
C PRO A 346 -1.82 -12.77 -13.70
N GLY A 347 -0.99 -13.59 -13.08
CA GLY A 347 -0.91 -15.01 -13.39
C GLY A 347 -2.19 -15.77 -13.06
N ILE A 348 -2.85 -15.46 -11.92
CA ILE A 348 -4.14 -16.08 -11.55
C ILE A 348 -5.18 -15.82 -12.65
N PHE A 349 -5.30 -14.58 -13.14
CA PHE A 349 -6.28 -14.26 -14.18
C PHE A 349 -5.88 -14.78 -15.56
N GLN A 350 -4.58 -14.92 -15.84
CA GLN A 350 -4.09 -15.58 -17.04
C GLN A 350 -4.44 -17.08 -17.02
N THR A 351 -4.16 -17.78 -15.92
CA THR A 351 -4.54 -19.20 -15.75
C THR A 351 -6.06 -19.39 -15.89
N LYS A 352 -6.84 -18.46 -15.35
CA LYS A 352 -8.30 -18.48 -15.46
C LYS A 352 -8.78 -18.26 -16.90
N ALA A 353 -8.11 -17.42 -17.69
CA ALA A 353 -8.40 -17.25 -19.10
C ALA A 353 -8.20 -18.56 -19.87
N LEU A 354 -7.07 -19.23 -19.64
CA LEU A 354 -6.76 -20.53 -20.25
C LEU A 354 -7.77 -21.61 -19.84
N ALA A 355 -8.17 -21.64 -18.56
CA ALA A 355 -9.21 -22.57 -18.07
C ALA A 355 -10.60 -22.35 -18.70
N LYS A 356 -10.86 -21.16 -19.27
CA LYS A 356 -12.06 -20.85 -20.05
C LYS A 356 -11.94 -21.25 -21.54
N GLY A 357 -10.83 -21.81 -21.95
CA GLY A 357 -10.55 -22.17 -23.34
C GLY A 357 -10.12 -21.01 -24.24
N LEU A 358 -9.76 -19.86 -23.62
CA LEU A 358 -9.18 -18.71 -24.36
C LEU A 358 -7.71 -19.00 -24.64
N GLU A 359 -7.22 -18.61 -25.82
CA GLU A 359 -5.83 -18.86 -26.23
C GLU A 359 -5.18 -17.58 -26.78
N GLY A 360 -3.84 -17.57 -26.82
CA GLY A 360 -3.05 -16.51 -27.43
C GLY A 360 -3.36 -15.11 -26.89
N GLU A 361 -3.58 -14.17 -27.82
CA GLU A 361 -3.85 -12.76 -27.46
C GLU A 361 -5.19 -12.56 -26.74
N GLU A 362 -6.19 -13.41 -27.01
CA GLU A 362 -7.49 -13.31 -26.33
C GLU A 362 -7.37 -13.65 -24.84
N ALA A 363 -6.64 -14.72 -24.50
CA ALA A 363 -6.35 -15.07 -23.12
C ALA A 363 -5.53 -13.96 -22.42
N ALA A 364 -4.53 -13.42 -23.10
CA ALA A 364 -3.71 -12.33 -22.59
C ALA A 364 -4.54 -11.05 -22.35
N ALA A 365 -5.43 -10.67 -23.25
CA ALA A 365 -6.32 -9.53 -23.12
C ALA A 365 -7.29 -9.68 -21.95
N TYR A 366 -7.91 -10.85 -21.80
CA TYR A 366 -8.78 -11.19 -20.68
C TYR A 366 -8.03 -11.10 -19.34
N GLY A 367 -6.84 -11.72 -19.25
CA GLY A 367 -6.00 -11.69 -18.07
C GLY A 367 -5.61 -10.27 -17.66
N ARG A 368 -5.16 -9.45 -18.62
CA ARG A 368 -4.81 -8.03 -18.41
C ARG A 368 -6.00 -7.21 -17.92
N ARG A 369 -7.15 -7.38 -18.55
CA ARG A 369 -8.38 -6.63 -18.23
C ARG A 369 -8.82 -6.90 -16.79
N LEU A 370 -8.93 -8.16 -16.39
CA LEU A 370 -9.40 -8.52 -15.05
C LEU A 370 -8.35 -8.28 -13.96
N SER A 371 -7.08 -8.59 -14.21
CA SER A 371 -6.02 -8.32 -13.23
C SER A 371 -5.91 -6.82 -12.92
N GLY A 372 -6.00 -5.95 -13.93
CA GLY A 372 -5.97 -4.50 -13.73
C GLY A 372 -7.12 -4.01 -12.85
N ALA A 373 -8.34 -4.48 -13.10
CA ALA A 373 -9.52 -4.14 -12.30
C ALA A 373 -9.43 -4.71 -10.87
N SER A 374 -8.97 -5.96 -10.72
CA SER A 374 -8.81 -6.62 -9.43
C SER A 374 -7.75 -5.96 -8.55
N MET A 375 -6.63 -5.50 -9.12
CA MET A 375 -5.56 -4.83 -8.38
C MET A 375 -6.04 -3.61 -7.60
N GLY A 376 -6.99 -2.83 -8.18
CA GLY A 376 -7.60 -1.69 -7.49
C GLY A 376 -8.39 -2.11 -6.25
N LEU A 377 -9.23 -3.12 -6.37
CA LEU A 377 -10.03 -3.67 -5.26
C LEU A 377 -9.13 -4.33 -4.20
N ILE A 378 -8.18 -5.16 -4.63
CA ILE A 378 -7.23 -5.84 -3.75
C ILE A 378 -6.41 -4.80 -2.96
N GLY A 379 -5.96 -3.73 -3.63
CA GLY A 379 -5.22 -2.65 -2.99
C GLY A 379 -6.04 -1.87 -1.97
N ALA A 380 -7.33 -1.66 -2.24
CA ALA A 380 -8.24 -0.98 -1.31
C ALA A 380 -8.54 -1.85 -0.08
N VAL A 381 -8.98 -3.09 -0.31
CA VAL A 381 -9.31 -4.04 0.78
C VAL A 381 -8.06 -4.40 1.58
N GLY A 382 -6.91 -4.61 0.92
CA GLY A 382 -5.63 -4.86 1.60
C GLY A 382 -5.25 -3.76 2.58
N ALA A 383 -5.48 -2.50 2.23
CA ALA A 383 -5.20 -1.36 3.10
C ALA A 383 -6.08 -1.34 4.37
N LEU A 384 -7.29 -1.96 4.36
CA LEU A 384 -8.13 -2.10 5.55
C LEU A 384 -7.45 -2.92 6.66
N GLY A 385 -6.46 -3.74 6.32
CA GLY A 385 -5.64 -4.42 7.33
C GLY A 385 -4.95 -3.46 8.29
N GLY A 386 -4.57 -2.27 7.82
CA GLY A 386 -4.03 -1.21 8.70
C GLY A 386 -5.04 -0.72 9.74
N VAL A 387 -6.32 -0.68 9.38
CA VAL A 387 -7.41 -0.39 10.33
C VAL A 387 -7.49 -1.49 11.40
N GLY A 388 -7.56 -2.75 10.94
CA GLY A 388 -7.64 -3.91 11.83
C GLY A 388 -6.49 -3.98 12.83
N ILE A 389 -5.27 -3.71 12.38
CA ILE A 389 -4.07 -3.70 13.24
C ILE A 389 -4.16 -2.62 14.31
N ASN A 390 -4.50 -1.37 13.95
CA ASN A 390 -4.60 -0.30 14.93
C ASN A 390 -5.76 -0.51 15.92
N LEU A 391 -6.90 -1.05 15.46
CA LEU A 391 -8.01 -1.44 16.35
C LEU A 391 -7.65 -2.60 17.28
N ALA A 392 -6.88 -3.60 16.79
CA ALA A 392 -6.38 -4.68 17.60
C ALA A 392 -5.43 -4.18 18.71
N PHE A 393 -4.52 -3.27 18.39
CA PHE A 393 -3.68 -2.61 19.39
C PHE A 393 -4.53 -1.81 20.37
N ARG A 394 -5.46 -0.98 19.88
CA ARG A 394 -6.38 -0.25 20.75
C ARG A 394 -7.07 -1.18 21.77
N GLN A 395 -7.66 -2.26 21.27
CA GLN A 395 -8.35 -3.22 22.15
C GLN A 395 -7.40 -3.92 23.11
N SER A 396 -6.21 -4.30 22.65
CA SER A 396 -5.19 -4.96 23.48
C SER A 396 -4.70 -4.04 24.61
N PHE A 397 -4.46 -2.77 24.33
CA PHE A 397 -4.08 -1.80 25.37
C PHE A 397 -5.21 -1.47 26.34
N LEU A 398 -6.47 -1.44 25.88
CA LEU A 398 -7.62 -1.24 26.76
C LEU A 398 -7.85 -2.42 27.72
N SER A 399 -7.65 -3.65 27.23
CA SER A 399 -7.94 -4.85 28.04
C SER A 399 -6.77 -5.28 28.93
N ASN A 400 -5.54 -5.18 28.42
CA ASN A 400 -4.36 -5.80 29.07
C ASN A 400 -3.23 -4.79 29.37
N GLY A 401 -3.37 -3.53 28.99
CA GLY A 401 -2.33 -2.51 29.15
C GLY A 401 -1.07 -2.77 28.30
N SER A 402 -1.12 -3.71 27.35
CA SER A 402 0.00 -4.08 26.50
C SER A 402 -0.44 -4.42 25.07
N GLY A 403 0.50 -4.40 24.11
CA GLY A 403 0.26 -4.81 22.73
C GLY A 403 0.25 -6.33 22.50
N THR A 404 0.54 -7.15 23.51
CA THR A 404 0.74 -8.59 23.38
C THR A 404 -0.49 -9.30 22.81
N GLY A 405 -1.70 -8.92 23.25
CA GLY A 405 -2.95 -9.49 22.73
C GLY A 405 -3.13 -9.24 21.22
N ALA A 406 -2.73 -8.07 20.74
CA ALA A 406 -2.78 -7.77 19.31
C ALA A 406 -1.82 -8.66 18.50
N PHE A 407 -0.62 -8.93 19.00
CA PHE A 407 0.33 -9.84 18.34
C PHE A 407 -0.20 -11.27 18.25
N VAL A 408 -0.91 -11.76 19.26
CA VAL A 408 -1.56 -13.08 19.20
C VAL A 408 -2.60 -13.14 18.09
N VAL A 409 -3.40 -12.08 17.93
CA VAL A 409 -4.37 -11.97 16.82
C VAL A 409 -3.65 -11.97 15.46
N PHE A 410 -2.53 -11.25 15.32
CA PHE A 410 -1.77 -11.20 14.06
C PHE A 410 -1.14 -12.55 13.74
N LEU A 411 -0.62 -13.27 14.75
CA LEU A 411 -0.09 -14.62 14.58
C LEU A 411 -1.15 -15.56 14.03
N ALA A 412 -2.36 -15.57 14.63
CA ALA A 412 -3.48 -16.36 14.15
C ALA A 412 -3.89 -15.97 12.72
N PHE A 413 -3.86 -14.68 12.39
CA PHE A 413 -4.19 -14.19 11.05
C PHE A 413 -3.15 -14.65 10.01
N TYR A 414 -1.85 -14.62 10.30
CA TYR A 414 -0.83 -15.13 9.39
C TYR A 414 -0.89 -16.63 9.20
N ALA A 415 -1.23 -17.40 10.27
CA ALA A 415 -1.50 -18.82 10.14
C ALA A 415 -2.70 -19.10 9.22
N LEU A 416 -3.74 -18.27 9.28
CA LEU A 416 -4.87 -18.35 8.38
C LEU A 416 -4.49 -17.97 6.94
N CYS A 417 -3.67 -16.93 6.73
CA CYS A 417 -3.13 -16.59 5.40
C CYS A 417 -2.30 -17.75 4.82
N PHE A 418 -1.47 -18.40 5.64
CA PHE A 418 -0.74 -19.60 5.26
C PHE A 418 -1.71 -20.70 4.81
N ALA A 419 -2.72 -21.03 5.62
CA ALA A 419 -3.69 -22.10 5.31
C ALA A 419 -4.46 -21.79 4.01
N VAL A 420 -4.91 -20.55 3.81
CA VAL A 420 -5.60 -20.11 2.59
C VAL A 420 -4.67 -20.21 1.37
N THR A 421 -3.43 -19.73 1.48
CA THR A 421 -2.45 -19.80 0.38
C THR A 421 -2.19 -21.26 -0.02
N TRP A 422 -1.97 -22.13 0.97
CA TRP A 422 -1.75 -23.56 0.72
C TRP A 422 -2.97 -24.22 0.10
N ALA A 423 -4.15 -24.02 0.69
CA ALA A 423 -5.37 -24.70 0.25
C ALA A 423 -5.82 -24.29 -1.15
N VAL A 424 -5.67 -23.00 -1.52
CA VAL A 424 -6.20 -22.47 -2.78
C VAL A 424 -5.18 -22.55 -3.92
N TYR A 425 -3.89 -22.28 -3.63
CA TYR A 425 -2.90 -22.10 -4.69
C TYR A 425 -1.84 -23.20 -4.76
N LEU A 426 -1.68 -24.03 -3.73
CA LEU A 426 -0.60 -25.03 -3.68
C LEU A 426 -1.08 -26.46 -3.50
N ARG A 427 -2.26 -26.66 -2.90
CA ARG A 427 -2.84 -27.99 -2.75
C ARG A 427 -3.37 -28.46 -4.10
N ARG A 428 -2.80 -29.54 -4.66
CA ARG A 428 -3.35 -30.19 -5.86
C ARG A 428 -4.70 -30.83 -5.49
N PRO A 429 -5.79 -30.59 -6.28
CA PRO A 429 -7.01 -31.38 -6.11
C PRO A 429 -6.71 -32.84 -6.42
N ALA A 430 -7.22 -33.78 -5.61
CA ALA A 430 -7.01 -35.22 -5.80
C ALA A 430 -7.47 -35.74 -7.19
N ALA A 431 -8.48 -35.05 -7.80
CA ALA A 431 -8.99 -35.35 -9.13
C ALA A 431 -8.03 -34.99 -10.27
N THR A 432 -7.02 -34.10 -10.07
CA THR A 432 -6.06 -33.77 -11.12
C THR A 432 -4.90 -34.76 -11.22
N ALA A 433 -4.60 -35.51 -10.16
CA ALA A 433 -3.58 -36.56 -10.20
C ALA A 433 -4.00 -37.74 -11.09
N GLU A 434 -5.32 -38.07 -11.15
CA GLU A 434 -5.87 -39.09 -12.06
C GLU A 434 -6.04 -38.56 -13.48
N ALA A 435 -6.33 -37.25 -13.67
CA ALA A 435 -6.46 -36.64 -14.97
C ALA A 435 -5.11 -36.32 -15.64
N GLU A 436 -4.05 -36.03 -14.89
CA GLU A 436 -2.68 -35.84 -15.37
C GLU A 436 -2.07 -37.18 -15.85
N ALA A 437 -2.42 -38.30 -15.24
CA ALA A 437 -2.05 -39.63 -15.72
C ALA A 437 -2.72 -39.96 -17.08
N ALA A 438 -3.82 -39.29 -17.43
CA ALA A 438 -4.56 -39.46 -18.69
C ALA A 438 -4.25 -38.39 -19.76
N ALA A 439 -3.54 -37.29 -19.42
CA ALA A 439 -3.32 -36.13 -20.29
C ALA A 439 -1.84 -35.73 -20.43
N GLU A 440 -0.96 -36.67 -20.74
CA GLU A 440 0.49 -36.41 -21.00
C GLU A 440 0.79 -35.54 -22.25
N THR A 441 -0.17 -34.81 -22.80
CA THR A 441 0.01 -34.12 -24.08
C THR A 441 -0.23 -32.61 -24.13
N LYS A 442 -0.51 -31.92 -22.99
CA LYS A 442 -0.53 -30.44 -22.99
C LYS A 442 -0.01 -29.89 -21.66
N PRO A 443 0.95 -28.94 -21.65
CA PRO A 443 1.42 -28.30 -20.41
C PRO A 443 0.30 -27.43 -19.82
N GLN A 444 -0.30 -27.85 -18.71
CA GLN A 444 -1.20 -27.03 -17.91
C GLN A 444 -0.36 -26.21 -16.92
N LEU A 445 -0.37 -24.87 -17.07
CA LEU A 445 0.14 -23.95 -16.06
C LEU A 445 -0.67 -24.13 -14.77
N SER A 446 -0.04 -24.56 -13.69
CA SER A 446 -0.69 -24.65 -12.38
C SER A 446 -0.62 -23.30 -11.66
N TYR A 447 -1.58 -23.01 -10.76
CA TYR A 447 -1.52 -21.83 -9.90
C TYR A 447 -0.26 -21.78 -9.01
N ALA A 448 0.49 -22.87 -8.88
CA ALA A 448 1.75 -22.93 -8.14
C ALA A 448 2.93 -22.26 -8.86
N GLU A 449 2.79 -22.02 -10.19
CA GLU A 449 3.79 -21.35 -11.03
C GLU A 449 3.51 -19.85 -11.20
N VAL A 450 2.42 -19.37 -10.58
CA VAL A 450 1.98 -17.96 -10.62
C VAL A 450 2.63 -17.08 -9.54
#